data_ff69cf8249dd6766be4a6b415316fdc2
#
_entry.id   ff69cf8249dd6766be4a6b415316fdc2
#
_cell.length_a   1.000
_cell.length_b   1.000
_cell.length_c   1.000
_cell.angle_alpha   90.00
_cell.angle_beta   90.00
_cell.angle_gamma   90.00
#
_symmetry.space_group_name_H-M   'P 1'
#
loop_
_entity.id
_entity.type
_entity.pdbx_description
1 polymer ?
#
loop_
_entity_poly.entity_id
_entity_poly.type
_entity_poly.pdbx_seq_one_letter_code
_entity_poly.pdbx_strand_id
1 'polypeptide(L)'
;MRKVINIEEHMEVGRQKKQDAERRRLVEGFRQFLQCSSCRMKCFRCGSHLEVSMESSFPLDIPVSLCKNCREEYEEYQKSVEGVENKDILWHNQEWKAMWKLWIEYQKASRQFMNSKEVEDLLEYLTK
;
A
#
# COMPACT_ATOMS: atom_id res chain seq x y z
N MET A 1 41.23 -25.34 31.86
CA MET A 1 40.54 -24.09 32.20
C MET A 1 39.07 -24.17 31.84
N ARG A 2 38.23 -24.12 32.82
CA ARG A 2 36.79 -24.07 32.57
C ARG A 2 36.41 -22.65 32.19
N LYS A 3 35.83 -22.48 30.99
CA LYS A 3 35.17 -21.24 30.66
C LYS A 3 33.94 -21.09 31.55
N VAL A 4 33.96 -20.10 32.38
CA VAL A 4 32.76 -19.71 33.14
C VAL A 4 31.85 -18.97 32.16
N ILE A 5 30.73 -19.61 31.81
CA ILE A 5 29.71 -18.98 30.98
C ILE A 5 28.97 -17.99 31.88
N ASN A 6 29.09 -16.71 31.58
CA ASN A 6 28.34 -15.69 32.27
C ASN A 6 26.91 -15.78 31.79
N ILE A 7 25.99 -16.16 32.67
CA ILE A 7 24.57 -16.32 32.38
C ILE A 7 23.97 -15.02 31.86
N GLU A 8 24.37 -13.89 32.41
CA GLU A 8 23.89 -12.57 31.98
C GLU A 8 24.27 -12.27 30.53
N GLU A 9 25.50 -12.53 30.15
CA GLU A 9 25.97 -12.36 28.77
C GLU A 9 25.22 -13.30 27.82
N HIS A 10 25.00 -14.53 28.26
CA HIS A 10 24.27 -15.51 27.47
C HIS A 10 22.80 -15.10 27.26
N MET A 11 22.16 -14.57 28.27
CA MET A 11 20.80 -14.05 28.18
C MET A 11 20.72 -12.80 27.30
N GLU A 12 21.73 -11.93 27.37
CA GLU A 12 21.85 -10.74 26.53
C GLU A 12 21.94 -11.11 25.05
N VAL A 13 22.80 -12.07 24.72
CA VAL A 13 22.96 -12.58 23.35
C VAL A 13 21.65 -13.20 22.85
N GLY A 14 20.94 -13.94 23.72
CA GLY A 14 19.63 -14.52 23.39
C GLY A 14 18.58 -13.45 23.11
N ARG A 15 18.53 -12.39 23.88
CA ARG A 15 17.61 -11.26 23.64
C ARG A 15 17.92 -10.56 22.33
N GLN A 16 19.20 -10.33 22.06
CA GLN A 16 19.63 -9.65 20.84
C GLN A 16 19.28 -10.49 19.60
N LYS A 17 19.45 -11.80 19.66
CA LYS A 17 19.06 -12.69 18.57
C LYS A 17 17.55 -12.65 18.32
N LYS A 18 16.74 -12.60 19.37
CA LYS A 18 15.28 -12.48 19.24
C LYS A 18 14.89 -11.14 18.61
N GLN A 19 15.51 -10.04 19.05
CA GLN A 19 15.26 -8.73 18.48
C GLN A 19 15.66 -8.66 17.02
N ASP A 20 16.79 -9.24 16.64
CA ASP A 20 17.24 -9.28 15.25
C ASP A 20 16.31 -10.12 14.37
N ALA A 21 15.84 -11.27 14.88
CA ALA A 21 14.90 -12.11 14.16
C ALA A 21 13.56 -11.40 13.96
N GLU A 22 13.07 -10.71 14.98
CA GLU A 22 11.83 -9.94 14.91
C GLU A 22 11.97 -8.78 13.92
N ARG A 23 13.10 -8.08 13.97
CA ARG A 23 13.42 -6.99 13.05
C ARG A 23 13.40 -7.48 11.60
N ARG A 24 14.04 -8.62 11.31
CA ARG A 24 14.05 -9.21 9.97
C ARG A 24 12.65 -9.55 9.49
N ARG A 25 11.83 -10.09 10.38
CA ARG A 25 10.44 -10.41 10.06
C ARG A 25 9.64 -9.16 9.69
N LEU A 26 9.81 -8.08 10.46
CA LEU A 26 9.14 -6.81 10.19
C LEU A 26 9.61 -6.19 8.87
N VAL A 27 10.90 -6.24 8.60
CA VAL A 27 11.48 -5.74 7.34
C VAL A 27 10.95 -6.55 6.15
N GLU A 28 10.88 -7.87 6.29
CA GLU A 28 10.36 -8.73 5.23
C GLU A 28 8.87 -8.47 4.97
N GLY A 29 8.08 -8.30 6.02
CA GLY A 29 6.68 -7.93 5.89
C GLY A 29 6.51 -6.59 5.19
N PHE A 30 7.34 -5.63 5.51
CA PHE A 30 7.34 -4.32 4.87
C PHE A 30 7.74 -4.42 3.39
N ARG A 31 8.72 -5.27 3.08
CA ARG A 31 9.13 -5.53 1.69
C ARG A 31 7.96 -6.08 0.87
N GLN A 32 7.21 -7.03 1.41
CA GLN A 32 6.02 -7.57 0.77
C GLN A 32 4.96 -6.48 0.57
N PHE A 33 4.76 -5.64 1.56
CA PHE A 33 3.84 -4.50 1.46
C PHE A 33 4.25 -3.57 0.32
N LEU A 34 5.54 -3.26 0.19
CA LEU A 34 6.05 -2.43 -0.90
C LEU A 34 5.79 -3.05 -2.28
N GLN A 35 6.03 -4.34 -2.41
CA GLN A 35 5.79 -5.06 -3.66
C GLN A 35 4.30 -5.03 -4.03
N CYS A 36 3.42 -5.25 -3.07
CA CYS A 36 1.98 -5.20 -3.29
C CYS A 36 1.50 -3.80 -3.64
N SER A 37 2.08 -2.78 -2.99
CA SER A 37 1.72 -1.38 -3.23
C SER A 37 2.14 -0.87 -4.59
N SER A 38 3.18 -1.48 -5.20
CA SER A 38 3.67 -1.10 -6.52
C SER A 38 3.29 -2.10 -7.61
N CYS A 39 2.44 -3.07 -7.31
CA CYS A 39 2.02 -4.06 -8.27
C CYS A 39 1.10 -3.46 -9.33
N ARG A 40 1.55 -3.47 -10.59
CA ARG A 40 0.79 -2.94 -11.72
C ARG A 40 -0.10 -3.99 -12.40
N MET A 41 -0.06 -5.22 -11.91
CA MET A 41 -0.79 -6.34 -12.50
C MET A 41 -2.17 -6.56 -11.89
N LYS A 42 -2.51 -5.77 -10.89
CA LYS A 42 -3.81 -5.86 -10.20
C LYS A 42 -4.47 -4.50 -10.11
N CYS A 43 -5.80 -4.51 -10.16
CA CYS A 43 -6.57 -3.32 -9.86
C CYS A 43 -6.44 -2.99 -8.38
N PHE A 44 -6.03 -1.78 -8.08
CA PHE A 44 -5.84 -1.34 -6.69
C PHE A 44 -7.13 -1.23 -5.91
N ARG A 45 -8.27 -1.11 -6.61
CA ARG A 45 -9.57 -0.93 -5.95
C ARG A 45 -10.26 -2.25 -5.65
N CYS A 46 -10.35 -3.14 -6.64
CA CYS A 46 -11.10 -4.39 -6.51
C CYS A 46 -10.21 -5.64 -6.48
N GLY A 47 -8.93 -5.52 -6.78
CA GLY A 47 -7.98 -6.63 -6.75
C GLY A 47 -8.02 -7.53 -7.98
N SER A 48 -8.84 -7.23 -8.98
CA SER A 48 -8.91 -8.05 -10.18
C SER A 48 -7.63 -7.95 -11.01
N HIS A 49 -7.33 -9.02 -11.74
CA HIS A 49 -6.13 -9.09 -12.56
C HIS A 49 -6.28 -8.18 -13.78
N LEU A 50 -5.24 -7.41 -14.07
CA LEU A 50 -5.21 -6.51 -15.23
C LEU A 50 -4.52 -7.21 -16.40
N GLU A 51 -5.10 -7.09 -17.58
CA GLU A 51 -4.48 -7.60 -18.79
C GLU A 51 -3.34 -6.67 -19.21
N VAL A 52 -2.25 -7.26 -19.71
CA VAL A 52 -1.03 -6.54 -20.10
C VAL A 52 -1.30 -5.53 -21.23
N SER A 53 -2.34 -5.78 -22.03
CA SER A 53 -2.71 -4.91 -23.15
C SER A 53 -3.50 -3.67 -22.74
N MET A 54 -3.96 -3.62 -21.49
CA MET A 54 -4.62 -2.42 -20.99
C MET A 54 -3.55 -1.43 -20.56
N GLU A 55 -3.37 -0.41 -21.36
CA GLU A 55 -2.52 0.70 -20.97
C GLU A 55 -2.98 1.20 -19.61
N SER A 56 -2.05 1.18 -18.66
CA SER A 56 -2.28 1.74 -17.35
C SER A 56 -2.34 3.26 -17.48
N SER A 57 -3.47 3.76 -17.97
CA SER A 57 -3.70 5.19 -17.87
C SER A 57 -4.10 5.45 -16.43
N PHE A 58 -3.20 6.07 -15.72
CA PHE A 58 -3.47 6.49 -14.36
C PHE A 58 -4.56 7.56 -14.40
N PRO A 59 -5.64 7.40 -13.64
CA PRO A 59 -6.54 8.53 -13.43
C PRO A 59 -5.73 9.63 -12.77
N LEU A 60 -5.87 10.79 -13.29
CA LEU A 60 -5.11 12.04 -13.18
C LEU A 60 -4.32 12.31 -11.89
N ASP A 61 -4.79 11.89 -10.72
CA ASP A 61 -4.16 12.26 -9.44
C ASP A 61 -3.64 11.09 -8.63
N ILE A 62 -3.91 9.86 -9.05
CA ILE A 62 -3.55 8.68 -8.26
C ILE A 62 -2.75 7.72 -9.13
N PRO A 63 -1.47 7.47 -8.79
CA PRO A 63 -0.62 6.57 -9.59
C PRO A 63 -0.90 5.11 -9.22
N VAL A 64 -2.15 4.70 -9.31
CA VAL A 64 -2.56 3.32 -9.05
C VAL A 64 -3.28 2.79 -10.28
N SER A 65 -3.03 1.53 -10.59
CA SER A 65 -3.66 0.85 -11.72
C SER A 65 -5.09 0.47 -11.35
N LEU A 66 -6.03 0.84 -12.22
CA LEU A 66 -7.44 0.50 -12.04
C LEU A 66 -7.93 -0.31 -13.24
N CYS A 67 -8.80 -1.28 -13.00
CA CYS A 67 -9.49 -1.98 -14.07
C CYS A 67 -10.51 -1.03 -14.71
N LYS A 68 -11.03 -1.43 -15.87
CA LYS A 68 -11.97 -0.60 -16.62
C LYS A 68 -13.19 -0.20 -15.77
N ASN A 69 -13.77 -1.15 -15.04
CA ASN A 69 -14.93 -0.90 -14.19
C ASN A 69 -14.62 0.10 -13.07
N CYS A 70 -13.51 -0.10 -12.38
CA CYS A 70 -13.12 0.80 -11.29
C CYS A 70 -12.76 2.19 -11.79
N ARG A 71 -12.18 2.27 -13.00
CA ARG A 71 -11.91 3.56 -13.63
C ARG A 71 -13.18 4.30 -13.96
N GLU A 72 -14.16 3.62 -14.54
CA GLU A 72 -15.48 4.21 -14.84
C GLU A 72 -16.18 4.68 -13.58
N GLU A 73 -16.12 3.88 -12.50
CA GLU A 73 -16.66 4.26 -11.20
C GLU A 73 -15.95 5.50 -10.65
N TYR A 74 -14.65 5.55 -10.76
CA TYR A 74 -13.85 6.69 -10.33
C TYR A 74 -14.23 7.97 -11.09
N GLU A 75 -14.39 7.86 -12.41
CA GLU A 75 -14.81 8.98 -13.25
C GLU A 75 -16.19 9.48 -12.87
N GLU A 76 -17.12 8.58 -12.59
CA GLU A 76 -18.47 8.93 -12.11
C GLU A 76 -18.41 9.62 -10.75
N TYR A 77 -17.52 9.15 -9.87
CA TYR A 77 -17.30 9.84 -8.60
C TYR A 77 -16.80 11.26 -8.80
N GLN A 78 -15.84 11.47 -9.70
CA GLN A 78 -15.32 12.81 -9.99
C GLN A 78 -16.41 13.72 -10.54
N LYS A 79 -17.27 13.22 -11.42
CA LYS A 79 -18.42 13.97 -11.93
C LYS A 79 -19.38 14.36 -10.80
N SER A 80 -19.63 13.45 -9.86
CA SER A 80 -20.52 13.72 -8.73
C SER A 80 -19.97 14.82 -7.82
N VAL A 81 -18.65 14.87 -7.63
CA VAL A 81 -18.00 15.93 -6.87
C VAL A 81 -18.15 17.28 -7.57
N GLU A 82 -18.14 17.31 -8.90
CA GLU A 82 -18.35 18.50 -9.71
C GLU A 82 -19.83 18.91 -9.81
N GLY A 83 -20.73 18.13 -9.21
CA GLY A 83 -22.15 18.41 -9.21
C GLY A 83 -22.93 17.74 -10.34
N VAL A 84 -22.28 16.91 -11.16
CA VAL A 84 -22.92 16.18 -12.25
C VAL A 84 -23.19 14.75 -11.76
N GLU A 85 -24.39 14.53 -11.25
CA GLU A 85 -24.81 13.21 -10.76
C GLU A 85 -25.62 12.46 -11.80
N ASN A 86 -25.30 11.17 -11.97
CA ASN A 86 -26.12 10.28 -12.77
C ASN A 86 -27.13 9.58 -11.86
N LYS A 87 -28.36 10.08 -11.88
CA LYS A 87 -29.46 9.57 -11.04
C LYS A 87 -29.95 8.19 -11.43
N ASP A 88 -29.56 7.70 -12.61
CA ASP A 88 -29.96 6.38 -13.10
C ASP A 88 -29.15 5.27 -12.41
N ILE A 89 -28.05 5.61 -11.78
CA ILE A 89 -27.21 4.63 -11.06
C ILE A 89 -27.58 4.71 -9.57
N LEU A 90 -28.46 3.81 -9.15
CA LEU A 90 -29.06 3.84 -7.81
C LEU A 90 -28.04 3.64 -6.68
N TRP A 91 -26.97 2.86 -6.93
CA TRP A 91 -25.97 2.59 -5.90
C TRP A 91 -24.95 3.73 -5.73
N HIS A 92 -24.97 4.76 -6.58
CA HIS A 92 -24.14 5.94 -6.42
C HIS A 92 -24.78 6.89 -5.39
N ASN A 93 -24.96 6.39 -4.20
CA ASN A 93 -25.56 7.09 -3.06
C ASN A 93 -24.50 7.81 -2.22
N GLN A 94 -24.90 8.37 -1.08
CA GLN A 94 -23.99 9.09 -0.19
C GLN A 94 -22.90 8.18 0.40
N GLU A 95 -23.26 6.95 0.71
CA GLU A 95 -22.32 5.94 1.24
C GLU A 95 -21.29 5.56 0.18
N TRP A 96 -21.70 5.43 -1.08
CA TRP A 96 -20.79 5.19 -2.19
C TRP A 96 -19.80 6.34 -2.37
N LYS A 97 -20.29 7.59 -2.29
CA LYS A 97 -19.43 8.78 -2.37
C LYS A 97 -18.42 8.83 -1.21
N ALA A 98 -18.88 8.54 0.00
CA ALA A 98 -18.03 8.50 1.18
C ALA A 98 -16.95 7.44 1.05
N MET A 99 -17.29 6.26 0.54
CA MET A 99 -16.36 5.17 0.31
C MET A 99 -15.25 5.59 -0.66
N TRP A 100 -15.61 6.18 -1.79
CA TRP A 100 -14.62 6.65 -2.76
C TRP A 100 -13.73 7.75 -2.19
N LYS A 101 -14.33 8.70 -1.49
CA LYS A 101 -13.58 9.79 -0.86
C LYS A 101 -12.53 9.26 0.11
N LEU A 102 -12.91 8.32 0.97
CA LEU A 102 -12.00 7.72 1.95
C LEU A 102 -10.91 6.90 1.27
N TRP A 103 -11.27 6.16 0.22
CA TRP A 103 -10.29 5.39 -0.54
C TRP A 103 -9.24 6.31 -1.18
N ILE A 104 -9.67 7.41 -1.77
CA ILE A 104 -8.77 8.40 -2.39
C ILE A 104 -7.85 9.01 -1.32
N GLU A 105 -8.41 9.41 -0.18
CA GLU A 105 -7.65 9.95 0.94
C GLU A 105 -6.62 8.93 1.46
N TYR A 106 -7.02 7.67 1.54
CA TYR A 106 -6.13 6.58 1.91
C TYR A 106 -4.97 6.44 0.91
N GLN A 107 -5.26 6.47 -0.38
CA GLN A 107 -4.21 6.38 -1.41
C GLN A 107 -3.23 7.53 -1.32
N LYS A 108 -3.71 8.73 -1.09
CA LYS A 108 -2.85 9.90 -0.91
C LYS A 108 -1.97 9.78 0.34
N ALA A 109 -2.55 9.35 1.46
CA ALA A 109 -1.81 9.12 2.70
C ALA A 109 -0.78 8.01 2.55
N SER A 110 -1.14 6.92 1.89
CA SER A 110 -0.24 5.82 1.59
C SER A 110 0.96 6.30 0.77
N ARG A 111 0.72 7.13 -0.23
CA ARG A 111 1.78 7.71 -1.05
C ARG A 111 2.70 8.61 -0.24
N GLN A 112 2.15 9.44 0.62
CA GLN A 112 2.94 10.28 1.51
C GLN A 112 3.82 9.44 2.42
N PHE A 113 3.27 8.34 2.94
CA PHE A 113 4.04 7.39 3.75
C PHE A 113 5.18 6.78 2.94
N MET A 114 4.92 6.34 1.71
CA MET A 114 5.93 5.76 0.83
C MET A 114 7.04 6.75 0.46
N ASN A 115 6.73 8.04 0.46
CA ASN A 115 7.71 9.10 0.17
C ASN A 115 8.33 9.68 1.43
N SER A 116 8.04 9.14 2.60
CA SER A 116 8.63 9.60 3.85
C SER A 116 10.13 9.27 3.90
N LYS A 117 10.86 10.05 4.66
CA LYS A 117 12.31 9.87 4.80
C LYS A 117 12.66 8.49 5.35
N GLU A 118 11.92 8.02 6.33
CA GLU A 118 12.15 6.73 6.97
C GLU A 118 12.00 5.57 5.96
N VAL A 119 11.02 5.67 5.07
CA VAL A 119 10.82 4.67 4.01
C VAL A 119 11.93 4.75 2.97
N GLU A 120 12.33 5.95 2.57
CA GLU A 120 13.45 6.14 1.64
C GLU A 120 14.73 5.56 2.19
N ASP A 121 15.04 5.82 3.47
CA ASP A 121 16.22 5.28 4.14
C ASP A 121 16.17 3.74 4.19
N LEU A 122 15.01 3.17 4.46
CA LEU A 122 14.83 1.72 4.49
C LEU A 122 14.99 1.11 3.09
N LEU A 123 14.44 1.74 2.06
CA LEU A 123 14.60 1.28 0.67
C LEU A 123 16.06 1.29 0.25
N GLU A 124 16.79 2.35 0.62
CA GLU A 124 18.21 2.44 0.37
C GLU A 124 18.97 1.30 1.05
N TYR A 125 18.62 0.99 2.28
CA TYR A 125 19.20 -0.12 3.03
C TYR A 125 18.92 -1.47 2.35
N LEU A 126 17.70 -1.67 1.86
CA LEU A 126 17.28 -2.94 1.23
C LEU A 126 17.88 -3.16 -0.17
N THR A 127 18.29 -2.08 -0.85
CA THR A 127 18.88 -2.16 -2.19
C THR A 127 20.40 -2.29 -2.20
N LYS A 128 21.03 -2.25 -1.03
CA LYS A 128 22.49 -2.45 -0.90
C LYS A 128 22.86 -3.92 -0.94
#